data_d7e1c3dedd62c067d6aced926e8b0b55
#
_entry.id   d7e1c3dedd62c067d6aced926e8b0b55
#
_cell.length_a   1.000
_cell.length_b   1.000
_cell.length_c   1.000
_cell.angle_alpha   90.00
_cell.angle_beta   90.00
_cell.angle_gamma   90.00
#
_symmetry.space_group_name_H-M   'P 1'
#
loop_
_entity.id
_entity.type
_entity.pdbx_description
1 polymer ?
#
loop_
_entity_poly.entity_id
_entity_poly.type
_entity_poly.pdbx_seq_one_letter_code
_entity_poly.pdbx_strand_id
1 'polypeptide(L)'
;MKSNWNYPTTMWVGKDRIKDLSNACKTLNINKPLLVTDNGLAKSQIVIDVLNNLKENGILVELYSNVIGNPTGTNVTEGADYYNKNSCDGVIAFGGGSGLDVGKAIAFMSGQTLPIWDFEDVGDNWTKADSQKIAPIIAVPTTAGTGSEAGRASVILNEETGVKNIIFHPKFLPSIVILDPVLTVGLPPKITAATGMDALAHNLEAYCAPGYHPMADGIALEGMRIINDWLLEAVNNGSNVEARQNMLTAASMGSTAFQKGLGAIHSLSHPVNALNNIHHGLSNAIFMPYVLTFNKDVIEKKIIKICDYLELNDCSFDGFINWILDLRKKLDMPHKLSEVIDEKDFDLDRLSKMALADPSTGGNPKKLTEADMKIMYQHSMSGKLFK
;
A
#
# COMPACT_ATOMS: atom_id res chain seq x y z
N MET A 1 12.30 20.98 17.58
CA MET A 1 11.77 19.69 17.17
C MET A 1 12.91 18.83 16.63
N LYS A 2 12.97 17.55 17.02
CA LYS A 2 13.91 16.59 16.45
C LYS A 2 13.13 15.60 15.61
N SER A 3 13.48 15.39 14.33
CA SER A 3 12.86 14.39 13.45
C SER A 3 13.89 13.86 12.45
N ASN A 4 13.72 12.61 12.05
CA ASN A 4 14.52 11.97 11.01
C ASN A 4 13.62 11.76 9.79
N TRP A 5 14.07 12.19 8.61
CA TRP A 5 13.35 12.05 7.36
C TRP A 5 14.09 11.09 6.45
N ASN A 6 13.35 10.09 5.91
CA ASN A 6 13.89 9.12 4.99
C ASN A 6 13.13 9.21 3.67
N TYR A 7 13.85 9.41 2.58
CA TYR A 7 13.27 9.57 1.26
C TYR A 7 13.51 8.36 0.37
N PRO A 8 12.61 8.16 -0.61
CA PRO A 8 12.63 6.95 -1.39
C PRO A 8 13.89 6.83 -2.25
N THR A 9 13.96 5.73 -2.86
CA THR A 9 15.01 5.14 -3.64
C THR A 9 15.08 5.68 -5.07
N THR A 10 15.94 5.08 -5.91
CA THR A 10 16.03 5.34 -7.34
C THR A 10 14.78 4.82 -8.04
N MET A 11 14.03 5.71 -8.70
CA MET A 11 12.83 5.37 -9.45
C MET A 11 13.05 5.58 -10.95
N TRP A 12 12.79 4.56 -11.75
CA TRP A 12 12.79 4.59 -13.21
C TRP A 12 11.36 4.66 -13.70
N VAL A 13 10.94 5.83 -14.16
CA VAL A 13 9.54 6.15 -14.43
C VAL A 13 9.31 6.31 -15.93
N GLY A 14 8.22 5.76 -16.45
CA GLY A 14 7.75 5.99 -17.82
C GLY A 14 7.29 4.74 -18.54
N LYS A 15 6.67 4.97 -19.67
CA LYS A 15 6.17 3.92 -20.57
C LYS A 15 7.31 3.04 -21.04
N ASP A 16 7.06 1.73 -21.06
CA ASP A 16 8.00 0.68 -21.51
C ASP A 16 9.30 0.56 -20.69
N ARG A 17 9.35 1.18 -19.49
CA ARG A 17 10.53 1.08 -18.60
C ARG A 17 10.77 -0.35 -18.08
N ILE A 18 9.78 -1.22 -18.13
CA ILE A 18 9.95 -2.64 -17.80
C ILE A 18 11.02 -3.33 -18.67
N LYS A 19 11.24 -2.84 -19.88
CA LYS A 19 12.28 -3.35 -20.80
C LYS A 19 13.70 -3.10 -20.26
N ASP A 20 13.86 -2.15 -19.32
CA ASP A 20 15.13 -1.86 -18.65
C ASP A 20 15.41 -2.75 -17.44
N LEU A 21 14.53 -3.70 -17.12
CA LEU A 21 14.67 -4.55 -15.92
C LEU A 21 16.01 -5.32 -15.89
N SER A 22 16.49 -5.80 -17.04
CA SER A 22 17.80 -6.44 -17.13
C SER A 22 18.95 -5.47 -16.79
N ASN A 23 18.82 -4.19 -17.16
CA ASN A 23 19.79 -3.15 -16.78
C ASN A 23 19.73 -2.86 -15.27
N ALA A 24 18.54 -2.91 -14.66
CA ALA A 24 18.39 -2.78 -13.21
C ALA A 24 19.10 -3.93 -12.48
N CYS A 25 18.94 -5.17 -12.94
CA CYS A 25 19.66 -6.31 -12.41
C CYS A 25 21.19 -6.10 -12.52
N LYS A 26 21.68 -5.69 -13.69
CA LYS A 26 23.12 -5.41 -13.90
C LYS A 26 23.65 -4.29 -13.00
N THR A 27 22.87 -3.22 -12.80
CA THR A 27 23.23 -2.10 -11.91
C THR A 27 23.43 -2.56 -10.47
N LEU A 28 22.63 -3.54 -10.03
CA LEU A 28 22.72 -4.09 -8.67
C LEU A 28 23.58 -5.35 -8.56
N ASN A 29 24.27 -5.73 -9.64
CA ASN A 29 25.06 -6.98 -9.75
C ASN A 29 24.23 -8.25 -9.47
N ILE A 30 22.96 -8.25 -9.87
CA ILE A 30 22.05 -9.40 -9.77
C ILE A 30 22.16 -10.21 -11.07
N ASN A 31 22.59 -11.47 -10.97
CA ASN A 31 22.74 -12.38 -12.10
C ASN A 31 21.65 -13.45 -12.14
N LYS A 32 21.15 -13.82 -10.97
CA LYS A 32 20.12 -14.85 -10.80
C LYS A 32 19.01 -14.37 -9.84
N PRO A 33 18.16 -13.44 -10.27
CA PRO A 33 17.08 -12.95 -9.42
C PRO A 33 15.96 -14.01 -9.25
N LEU A 34 15.29 -13.96 -8.07
CA LEU A 34 13.98 -14.56 -7.88
C LEU A 34 12.91 -13.53 -8.24
N LEU A 35 12.13 -13.76 -9.29
CA LEU A 35 10.93 -12.99 -9.58
C LEU A 35 9.78 -13.53 -8.72
N VAL A 36 9.23 -12.68 -7.85
CA VAL A 36 8.15 -13.02 -6.91
C VAL A 36 6.86 -12.34 -7.35
N THR A 37 5.81 -13.13 -7.55
CA THR A 37 4.50 -12.63 -7.99
C THR A 37 3.37 -13.56 -7.55
N ASP A 38 2.11 -13.20 -7.80
CA ASP A 38 0.97 -14.08 -7.56
C ASP A 38 0.74 -15.07 -8.74
N ASN A 39 0.00 -16.15 -8.46
CA ASN A 39 -0.25 -17.22 -9.43
C ASN A 39 -1.05 -16.75 -10.67
N GLY A 40 -1.93 -15.75 -10.49
CA GLY A 40 -2.69 -15.19 -11.63
C GLY A 40 -1.79 -14.40 -12.56
N LEU A 41 -1.01 -13.50 -11.98
CA LEU A 41 -0.10 -12.65 -12.74
C LEU A 41 1.05 -13.46 -13.39
N ALA A 42 1.53 -14.50 -12.72
CA ALA A 42 2.57 -15.41 -13.25
C ALA A 42 2.21 -16.04 -14.60
N LYS A 43 0.91 -16.23 -14.87
CA LYS A 43 0.39 -16.81 -16.13
C LYS A 43 0.06 -15.76 -17.18
N SER A 44 0.17 -14.48 -16.84
CA SER A 44 -0.12 -13.37 -17.75
C SER A 44 0.98 -13.18 -18.80
N GLN A 45 0.60 -12.62 -19.94
CA GLN A 45 1.56 -12.26 -20.99
C GLN A 45 2.63 -11.30 -20.48
N ILE A 46 2.28 -10.40 -19.55
CA ILE A 46 3.22 -9.45 -18.95
C ILE A 46 4.40 -10.16 -18.29
N VAL A 47 4.15 -11.16 -17.45
CA VAL A 47 5.23 -11.90 -16.76
C VAL A 47 6.00 -12.77 -17.73
N ILE A 48 5.32 -13.41 -18.70
CA ILE A 48 5.99 -14.20 -19.75
C ILE A 48 6.97 -13.33 -20.52
N ASP A 49 6.57 -12.14 -20.95
CA ASP A 49 7.43 -11.20 -21.70
C ASP A 49 8.61 -10.73 -20.85
N VAL A 50 8.39 -10.46 -19.55
CA VAL A 50 9.46 -10.08 -18.61
C VAL A 50 10.49 -11.21 -18.45
N LEU A 51 10.04 -12.45 -18.25
CA LEU A 51 10.93 -13.61 -18.12
C LEU A 51 11.75 -13.84 -19.39
N ASN A 52 11.14 -13.69 -20.56
CA ASN A 52 11.82 -13.81 -21.85
C ASN A 52 12.86 -12.69 -22.03
N ASN A 53 12.48 -11.42 -21.74
CA ASN A 53 13.42 -10.30 -21.82
C ASN A 53 14.64 -10.49 -20.91
N LEU A 54 14.45 -10.95 -19.68
CA LEU A 54 15.56 -11.24 -18.76
C LEU A 54 16.49 -12.31 -19.31
N LYS A 55 15.93 -13.43 -19.80
CA LYS A 55 16.71 -14.53 -20.39
C LYS A 55 17.48 -14.11 -21.63
N GLU A 56 16.86 -13.36 -22.55
CA GLU A 56 17.49 -12.82 -23.77
C GLU A 56 18.67 -11.89 -23.43
N ASN A 57 18.62 -11.22 -22.28
CA ASN A 57 19.68 -10.34 -21.79
C ASN A 57 20.69 -11.05 -20.87
N GLY A 58 20.65 -12.38 -20.77
CA GLY A 58 21.60 -13.20 -20.03
C GLY A 58 21.38 -13.27 -18.52
N ILE A 59 20.19 -12.90 -18.03
CA ILE A 59 19.82 -12.99 -16.61
C ILE A 59 19.13 -14.35 -16.35
N LEU A 60 19.63 -15.12 -15.39
CA LEU A 60 19.12 -16.45 -15.04
C LEU A 60 17.98 -16.33 -14.02
N VAL A 61 16.78 -15.95 -14.46
CA VAL A 61 15.65 -15.69 -13.57
C VAL A 61 14.96 -16.98 -13.11
N GLU A 62 14.70 -17.08 -11.80
CA GLU A 62 13.79 -18.06 -11.19
C GLU A 62 12.43 -17.39 -10.92
N LEU A 63 11.34 -18.18 -10.89
CA LEU A 63 9.98 -17.68 -10.64
C LEU A 63 9.37 -18.33 -9.39
N TYR A 64 8.93 -17.51 -8.45
CA TYR A 64 8.11 -17.91 -7.30
C TYR A 64 6.73 -17.25 -7.40
N SER A 65 5.68 -18.07 -7.53
CA SER A 65 4.31 -17.58 -7.81
C SER A 65 3.26 -18.00 -6.78
N ASN A 66 3.67 -18.46 -5.59
CA ASN A 66 2.75 -18.91 -4.54
C ASN A 66 2.24 -17.76 -3.64
N VAL A 67 2.23 -16.52 -4.15
CA VAL A 67 1.71 -15.37 -3.40
C VAL A 67 0.20 -15.34 -3.46
N ILE A 68 -0.46 -15.15 -2.33
CA ILE A 68 -1.92 -15.01 -2.20
C ILE A 68 -2.32 -13.58 -1.83
N GLY A 69 -3.60 -13.26 -1.97
CA GLY A 69 -4.14 -11.90 -1.81
C GLY A 69 -3.99 -11.31 -0.40
N ASN A 70 -3.95 -12.06 0.67
CA ASN A 70 -3.53 -11.65 2.01
C ASN A 70 -2.31 -12.47 2.36
N PRO A 71 -1.08 -12.01 2.02
CA PRO A 71 0.10 -12.84 2.08
C PRO A 71 0.44 -13.24 3.51
N THR A 72 0.85 -14.50 3.67
CA THR A 72 1.08 -15.15 4.96
C THR A 72 2.55 -15.35 5.26
N GLY A 73 2.87 -15.66 6.52
CA GLY A 73 4.21 -16.08 6.93
C GLY A 73 4.72 -17.29 6.15
N THR A 74 3.82 -18.24 5.83
CA THR A 74 4.14 -19.41 4.99
C THR A 74 4.62 -19.01 3.60
N ASN A 75 3.95 -18.03 2.93
CA ASN A 75 4.40 -17.55 1.61
C ASN A 75 5.84 -17.02 1.65
N VAL A 76 6.20 -16.34 2.74
CA VAL A 76 7.56 -15.78 2.89
C VAL A 76 8.58 -16.89 3.17
N THR A 77 8.27 -17.82 4.07
CA THR A 77 9.20 -18.91 4.44
C THR A 77 9.47 -19.82 3.25
N GLU A 78 8.43 -20.29 2.56
CA GLU A 78 8.59 -21.12 1.36
C GLU A 78 9.36 -20.39 0.25
N GLY A 79 9.10 -19.08 0.08
CA GLY A 79 9.79 -18.25 -0.89
C GLY A 79 11.28 -18.05 -0.56
N ALA A 80 11.63 -17.86 0.72
CA ALA A 80 13.02 -17.75 1.18
C ALA A 80 13.77 -19.08 1.02
N ASP A 81 13.12 -20.21 1.31
CA ASP A 81 13.69 -21.54 1.07
C ASP A 81 13.91 -21.79 -0.43
N TYR A 82 12.96 -21.39 -1.27
CA TYR A 82 13.09 -21.49 -2.72
C TYR A 82 14.24 -20.62 -3.25
N TYR A 83 14.37 -19.39 -2.75
CA TYR A 83 15.48 -18.48 -3.07
C TYR A 83 16.83 -19.13 -2.76
N ASN A 84 17.01 -19.66 -1.55
CA ASN A 84 18.24 -20.29 -1.08
C ASN A 84 18.56 -21.58 -1.86
N LYS A 85 17.56 -22.46 -2.07
CA LYS A 85 17.71 -23.71 -2.82
C LYS A 85 18.18 -23.48 -4.25
N ASN A 86 17.72 -22.40 -4.88
CA ASN A 86 18.08 -22.07 -6.25
C ASN A 86 19.33 -21.14 -6.34
N SER A 87 19.97 -20.80 -5.21
CA SER A 87 21.11 -19.90 -5.15
C SER A 87 20.85 -18.58 -5.88
N CYS A 88 19.70 -17.96 -5.61
CA CYS A 88 19.39 -16.63 -6.13
C CYS A 88 20.25 -15.57 -5.45
N ASP A 89 20.50 -14.44 -6.11
CA ASP A 89 21.37 -13.34 -5.63
C ASP A 89 20.68 -11.97 -5.54
N GLY A 90 19.36 -11.94 -5.78
CA GLY A 90 18.50 -10.76 -5.68
C GLY A 90 17.03 -11.10 -5.85
N VAL A 91 16.16 -10.15 -5.58
CA VAL A 91 14.70 -10.33 -5.72
C VAL A 91 14.12 -9.26 -6.63
N ILE A 92 13.28 -9.70 -7.57
CA ILE A 92 12.37 -8.84 -8.32
C ILE A 92 10.99 -9.01 -7.70
N ALA A 93 10.55 -8.07 -6.88
CA ALA A 93 9.21 -8.01 -6.33
C ALA A 93 8.26 -7.44 -7.39
N PHE A 94 7.38 -8.27 -7.94
CA PHE A 94 6.57 -7.96 -9.12
C PHE A 94 5.08 -8.16 -8.84
N GLY A 95 4.27 -7.13 -8.97
CA GLY A 95 2.81 -7.26 -8.77
C GLY A 95 2.16 -6.12 -8.03
N GLY A 96 0.99 -6.36 -7.47
CA GLY A 96 0.34 -5.48 -6.51
C GLY A 96 0.99 -5.56 -5.13
N GLY A 97 0.38 -4.93 -4.13
CA GLY A 97 0.92 -4.86 -2.76
C GLY A 97 1.36 -6.20 -2.20
N SER A 98 0.57 -7.27 -2.37
CA SER A 98 0.92 -8.61 -1.88
C SER A 98 2.20 -9.17 -2.52
N GLY A 99 2.34 -9.03 -3.84
CA GLY A 99 3.55 -9.47 -4.56
C GLY A 99 4.79 -8.69 -4.14
N LEU A 100 4.63 -7.38 -3.95
CA LEU A 100 5.71 -6.51 -3.49
C LEU A 100 6.12 -6.83 -2.05
N ASP A 101 5.15 -7.00 -1.16
CA ASP A 101 5.39 -7.28 0.26
C ASP A 101 6.07 -8.64 0.47
N VAL A 102 5.57 -9.69 -0.21
CA VAL A 102 6.21 -11.01 -0.13
C VAL A 102 7.61 -10.97 -0.75
N GLY A 103 7.78 -10.31 -1.90
CA GLY A 103 9.11 -10.18 -2.52
C GLY A 103 10.13 -9.51 -1.61
N LYS A 104 9.76 -8.39 -0.99
CA LYS A 104 10.61 -7.70 -0.01
C LYS A 104 10.92 -8.58 1.21
N ALA A 105 9.89 -9.25 1.75
CA ALA A 105 10.05 -10.13 2.91
C ALA A 105 10.92 -11.36 2.59
N ILE A 106 10.81 -11.94 1.38
CA ILE A 106 11.70 -13.03 0.94
C ILE A 106 13.15 -12.54 0.87
N ALA A 107 13.40 -11.37 0.25
CA ALA A 107 14.74 -10.79 0.16
C ALA A 107 15.36 -10.56 1.55
N PHE A 108 14.54 -10.16 2.51
CA PHE A 108 14.94 -9.99 3.89
C PHE A 108 15.23 -11.34 4.56
N MET A 109 14.24 -12.26 4.53
CA MET A 109 14.30 -13.51 5.27
C MET A 109 15.28 -14.53 4.70
N SER A 110 15.68 -14.42 3.44
CA SER A 110 16.63 -15.36 2.80
C SER A 110 17.99 -15.45 3.50
N GLY A 111 18.37 -14.41 4.22
CA GLY A 111 19.63 -14.35 4.98
C GLY A 111 19.47 -14.34 6.51
N GLN A 112 18.22 -14.42 7.05
CA GLN A 112 17.98 -14.37 8.48
C GLN A 112 17.90 -15.78 9.10
N THR A 113 18.15 -15.87 10.40
CA THR A 113 18.08 -17.11 11.17
C THR A 113 16.95 -17.13 12.20
N LEU A 114 16.38 -15.96 12.52
CA LEU A 114 15.24 -15.83 13.42
C LEU A 114 13.94 -15.93 12.62
N PRO A 115 12.83 -16.36 13.26
CA PRO A 115 11.50 -16.35 12.64
C PRO A 115 11.10 -14.93 12.20
N ILE A 116 10.27 -14.81 11.13
CA ILE A 116 9.82 -13.52 10.60
C ILE A 116 9.13 -12.64 11.67
N TRP A 117 8.43 -13.24 12.61
CA TRP A 117 7.68 -12.54 13.66
C TRP A 117 8.58 -11.84 14.69
N ASP A 118 9.86 -12.23 14.80
CA ASP A 118 10.84 -11.53 15.64
C ASP A 118 11.22 -10.15 15.09
N PHE A 119 10.85 -9.85 13.85
CA PHE A 119 11.11 -8.59 13.14
C PHE A 119 9.86 -7.74 12.96
N GLU A 120 8.80 -8.01 13.73
CA GLU A 120 7.63 -7.15 13.79
C GLU A 120 8.02 -5.72 14.18
N ASP A 121 7.37 -4.71 13.58
CA ASP A 121 7.64 -3.28 13.80
C ASP A 121 7.21 -2.83 15.21
N VAL A 122 7.87 -3.38 16.21
CA VAL A 122 7.68 -3.08 17.63
C VAL A 122 9.04 -2.75 18.25
N GLY A 123 9.18 -1.51 18.72
CA GLY A 123 10.43 -1.04 19.31
C GLY A 123 11.61 -1.17 18.34
N ASP A 124 12.70 -1.80 18.80
CA ASP A 124 13.94 -1.94 18.04
C ASP A 124 14.11 -3.36 17.44
N ASN A 125 13.03 -4.13 17.27
CA ASN A 125 13.10 -5.50 16.73
C ASN A 125 13.87 -5.61 15.41
N TRP A 126 13.76 -4.61 14.54
CA TRP A 126 14.47 -4.55 13.27
C TRP A 126 16.00 -4.63 13.42
N THR A 127 16.56 -4.25 14.59
CA THR A 127 18.01 -4.30 14.86
C THR A 127 18.53 -5.73 15.08
N LYS A 128 17.64 -6.71 15.29
CA LYS A 128 17.99 -8.13 15.40
C LYS A 128 18.45 -8.74 14.08
N ALA A 129 18.15 -8.06 12.96
CA ALA A 129 18.43 -8.57 11.62
C ALA A 129 19.93 -8.44 11.27
N ASP A 130 20.47 -9.48 10.60
CA ASP A 130 21.73 -9.37 9.89
C ASP A 130 21.54 -8.57 8.60
N SER A 131 21.73 -7.28 8.70
CA SER A 131 21.52 -6.35 7.59
C SER A 131 22.46 -6.55 6.39
N GLN A 132 23.56 -7.29 6.56
CA GLN A 132 24.50 -7.57 5.46
C GLN A 132 24.02 -8.73 4.58
N LYS A 133 23.12 -9.55 5.09
CA LYS A 133 22.58 -10.70 4.38
C LYS A 133 21.24 -10.44 3.71
N ILE A 134 20.74 -9.22 3.74
CA ILE A 134 19.50 -8.85 3.04
C ILE A 134 19.82 -8.72 1.55
N ALA A 135 19.10 -9.49 0.72
CA ALA A 135 19.27 -9.47 -0.73
C ALA A 135 18.85 -8.13 -1.36
N PRO A 136 19.50 -7.69 -2.44
CA PRO A 136 19.05 -6.50 -3.19
C PRO A 136 17.67 -6.71 -3.81
N ILE A 137 16.86 -5.65 -3.82
CA ILE A 137 15.47 -5.68 -4.25
C ILE A 137 15.26 -4.72 -5.43
N ILE A 138 14.63 -5.21 -6.48
CA ILE A 138 13.99 -4.40 -7.53
C ILE A 138 12.49 -4.54 -7.37
N ALA A 139 11.74 -3.43 -7.30
CA ALA A 139 10.29 -3.47 -7.23
C ALA A 139 9.64 -3.00 -8.53
N VAL A 140 8.61 -3.72 -8.96
CA VAL A 140 7.84 -3.45 -10.18
C VAL A 140 6.36 -3.54 -9.84
N PRO A 141 5.72 -2.43 -9.45
CA PRO A 141 4.30 -2.41 -9.14
C PRO A 141 3.44 -2.55 -10.41
N THR A 142 2.36 -3.32 -10.30
CA THR A 142 1.33 -3.47 -11.34
C THR A 142 -0.02 -2.90 -10.93
N THR A 143 -0.10 -2.28 -9.75
CA THR A 143 -1.27 -1.55 -9.24
C THR A 143 -0.84 -0.19 -8.72
N ALA A 144 -1.74 0.78 -8.80
CA ALA A 144 -1.51 2.15 -8.32
C ALA A 144 -2.32 2.41 -7.04
N GLY A 145 -1.86 1.87 -5.91
CA GLY A 145 -2.57 1.97 -4.63
C GLY A 145 -1.65 1.94 -3.43
N THR A 146 -1.15 0.77 -3.08
CA THR A 146 -0.37 0.55 -1.86
C THR A 146 0.93 1.36 -1.80
N GLY A 147 1.56 1.62 -2.96
CA GLY A 147 2.87 2.26 -2.98
C GLY A 147 3.96 1.45 -2.27
N SER A 148 3.76 0.13 -2.08
CA SER A 148 4.68 -0.74 -1.33
C SER A 148 6.11 -0.71 -1.89
N GLU A 149 6.29 -0.33 -3.15
CA GLU A 149 7.59 -0.12 -3.79
C GLU A 149 8.40 1.03 -3.17
N ALA A 150 7.75 1.98 -2.48
CA ALA A 150 8.42 3.08 -1.77
C ALA A 150 8.42 2.88 -0.25
N GLY A 151 7.92 1.74 0.24
CA GLY A 151 7.82 1.42 1.65
C GLY A 151 8.99 0.59 2.20
N ARG A 152 9.27 0.77 3.49
CA ARG A 152 10.32 0.04 4.25
C ARG A 152 9.76 -1.10 5.09
N ALA A 153 8.55 -1.53 4.79
CA ALA A 153 7.85 -2.58 5.51
C ALA A 153 7.10 -3.52 4.57
N SER A 154 6.68 -4.64 5.08
CA SER A 154 5.75 -5.57 4.44
C SER A 154 4.65 -5.93 5.43
N VAL A 155 3.41 -6.02 4.94
CA VAL A 155 2.24 -6.42 5.73
C VAL A 155 1.99 -7.90 5.49
N ILE A 156 2.22 -8.72 6.50
CA ILE A 156 2.14 -10.20 6.43
C ILE A 156 1.13 -10.70 7.46
N LEU A 157 0.22 -11.54 7.02
CA LEU A 157 -0.77 -12.19 7.89
C LEU A 157 -0.07 -13.28 8.72
N ASN A 158 -0.16 -13.16 10.03
CA ASN A 158 0.21 -14.24 10.94
C ASN A 158 -0.95 -15.24 11.01
N GLU A 159 -0.73 -16.44 10.49
CA GLU A 159 -1.75 -17.48 10.36
C GLU A 159 -2.21 -18.03 11.71
N GLU A 160 -1.34 -17.99 12.73
CA GLU A 160 -1.66 -18.48 14.07
C GLU A 160 -2.59 -17.51 14.82
N THR A 161 -2.36 -16.20 14.66
CA THR A 161 -3.12 -15.16 15.39
C THR A 161 -4.28 -14.59 14.57
N GLY A 162 -4.23 -14.72 13.24
CA GLY A 162 -5.16 -14.09 12.31
C GLY A 162 -4.97 -12.58 12.21
N VAL A 163 -3.81 -12.04 12.62
CA VAL A 163 -3.48 -10.61 12.65
C VAL A 163 -2.49 -10.28 11.53
N LYS A 164 -2.69 -9.14 10.88
CA LYS A 164 -1.71 -8.59 9.93
C LYS A 164 -0.61 -7.87 10.70
N ASN A 165 0.59 -8.44 10.66
CA ASN A 165 1.77 -7.87 11.29
C ASN A 165 2.57 -7.06 10.26
N ILE A 166 3.12 -5.94 10.71
CA ILE A 166 4.07 -5.14 9.92
C ILE A 166 5.47 -5.65 10.23
N ILE A 167 6.16 -6.13 9.21
CA ILE A 167 7.57 -6.51 9.30
C ILE A 167 8.39 -5.36 8.73
N PHE A 168 9.29 -4.81 9.53
CA PHE A 168 10.01 -3.59 9.17
C PHE A 168 11.53 -3.77 9.21
N HIS A 169 12.17 -3.21 8.21
CA HIS A 169 13.62 -2.95 8.24
C HIS A 169 13.96 -1.85 7.22
N PRO A 170 14.92 -0.93 7.49
CA PRO A 170 15.32 0.11 6.52
C PRO A 170 15.65 -0.42 5.12
N LYS A 171 16.26 -1.61 5.03
CA LYS A 171 16.63 -2.27 3.76
C LYS A 171 15.50 -3.03 3.07
N PHE A 172 14.26 -2.98 3.59
CA PHE A 172 13.07 -3.37 2.79
C PHE A 172 12.81 -2.39 1.64
N LEU A 173 13.34 -1.17 1.73
CA LEU A 173 13.24 -0.22 0.65
C LEU A 173 13.96 -0.77 -0.59
N PRO A 174 13.26 -1.01 -1.71
CA PRO A 174 13.88 -1.50 -2.93
C PRO A 174 14.98 -0.56 -3.42
N SER A 175 16.07 -1.12 -3.92
CA SER A 175 17.20 -0.33 -4.42
C SER A 175 16.89 0.38 -5.74
N ILE A 176 16.04 -0.24 -6.57
CA ILE A 176 15.50 0.33 -7.81
C ILE A 176 14.02 0.00 -7.88
N VAL A 177 13.23 0.99 -8.31
CA VAL A 177 11.79 0.84 -8.60
C VAL A 177 11.56 1.14 -10.07
N ILE A 178 10.79 0.30 -10.76
CA ILE A 178 10.38 0.52 -12.15
C ILE A 178 8.88 0.84 -12.16
N LEU A 179 8.52 2.10 -12.40
CA LEU A 179 7.14 2.56 -12.54
C LEU A 179 6.77 2.63 -14.02
N ASP A 180 6.24 1.53 -14.55
CA ASP A 180 5.79 1.44 -15.93
C ASP A 180 4.26 1.40 -15.99
N PRO A 181 3.60 2.47 -16.53
CA PRO A 181 2.14 2.54 -16.59
C PRO A 181 1.51 1.45 -17.47
N VAL A 182 2.25 0.89 -18.43
CA VAL A 182 1.74 -0.18 -19.31
C VAL A 182 1.37 -1.42 -18.51
N LEU A 183 2.06 -1.69 -17.41
CA LEU A 183 1.78 -2.83 -16.54
C LEU A 183 0.44 -2.72 -15.80
N THR A 184 -0.16 -1.54 -15.75
CA THR A 184 -1.45 -1.29 -15.07
C THR A 184 -2.63 -1.17 -16.03
N VAL A 185 -2.40 -1.10 -17.34
CA VAL A 185 -3.45 -0.90 -18.37
C VAL A 185 -4.53 -2.00 -18.33
N GLY A 186 -4.13 -3.24 -18.04
CA GLY A 186 -5.05 -4.38 -17.96
C GLY A 186 -5.88 -4.48 -16.68
N LEU A 187 -5.70 -3.57 -15.71
CA LEU A 187 -6.45 -3.63 -14.45
C LEU A 187 -7.93 -3.31 -14.67
N PRO A 188 -8.85 -4.14 -14.12
CA PRO A 188 -10.27 -3.85 -14.16
C PRO A 188 -10.62 -2.49 -13.51
N PRO A 189 -11.66 -1.77 -14.00
CA PRO A 189 -12.06 -0.48 -13.43
C PRO A 189 -12.30 -0.50 -11.93
N LYS A 190 -12.96 -1.56 -11.39
CA LYS A 190 -13.21 -1.69 -9.94
C LYS A 190 -11.92 -1.80 -9.13
N ILE A 191 -10.91 -2.50 -9.63
CA ILE A 191 -9.60 -2.59 -8.95
C ILE A 191 -8.86 -1.26 -9.06
N THR A 192 -8.88 -0.63 -10.23
CA THR A 192 -8.30 0.72 -10.43
C THR A 192 -8.91 1.74 -9.47
N ALA A 193 -10.25 1.73 -9.31
CA ALA A 193 -10.95 2.61 -8.39
C ALA A 193 -10.56 2.35 -6.93
N ALA A 194 -10.58 1.08 -6.50
CA ALA A 194 -10.25 0.71 -5.13
C ALA A 194 -8.79 1.05 -4.78
N THR A 195 -7.84 0.73 -5.66
CA THR A 195 -6.43 1.07 -5.43
C THR A 195 -6.18 2.58 -5.49
N GLY A 196 -6.85 3.32 -6.37
CA GLY A 196 -6.74 4.78 -6.42
C GLY A 196 -7.28 5.46 -5.16
N MET A 197 -8.37 4.94 -4.58
CA MET A 197 -8.88 5.43 -3.29
C MET A 197 -7.97 5.05 -2.12
N ASP A 198 -7.27 3.94 -2.21
CA ASP A 198 -6.21 3.58 -1.27
C ASP A 198 -5.05 4.59 -1.31
N ALA A 199 -4.59 4.93 -2.51
CA ALA A 199 -3.58 5.98 -2.70
C ALA A 199 -4.06 7.34 -2.13
N LEU A 200 -5.36 7.66 -2.28
CA LEU A 200 -5.94 8.86 -1.67
C LEU A 200 -5.90 8.78 -0.14
N ALA A 201 -6.28 7.64 0.44
CA ALA A 201 -6.23 7.43 1.89
C ALA A 201 -4.79 7.59 2.45
N HIS A 202 -3.79 7.04 1.77
CA HIS A 202 -2.39 7.17 2.14
C HIS A 202 -1.93 8.63 2.19
N ASN A 203 -2.19 9.40 1.11
CA ASN A 203 -1.82 10.80 1.05
C ASN A 203 -2.58 11.63 2.10
N LEU A 204 -3.87 11.41 2.24
CA LEU A 204 -4.75 12.14 3.16
C LEU A 204 -4.40 11.90 4.62
N GLU A 205 -4.23 10.66 5.04
CA GLU A 205 -3.85 10.34 6.42
C GLU A 205 -2.44 10.83 6.74
N ALA A 206 -1.48 10.65 5.82
CA ALA A 206 -0.13 11.19 5.99
C ALA A 206 -0.14 12.71 6.19
N TYR A 207 -0.94 13.46 5.41
CA TYR A 207 -1.08 14.90 5.58
C TYR A 207 -1.72 15.25 6.92
N CYS A 208 -2.76 14.53 7.34
CA CYS A 208 -3.48 14.76 8.58
C CYS A 208 -2.72 14.28 9.83
N ALA A 209 -1.84 13.30 9.71
CA ALA A 209 -1.06 12.75 10.82
C ALA A 209 -0.34 13.85 11.63
N PRO A 210 -0.16 13.66 12.95
CA PRO A 210 0.57 14.60 13.80
C PRO A 210 2.06 14.64 13.48
N GLY A 211 2.76 15.60 14.04
CA GLY A 211 4.20 15.74 13.87
C GLY A 211 4.60 16.72 12.78
N TYR A 212 5.86 17.11 12.83
CA TYR A 212 6.46 18.08 11.91
C TYR A 212 7.21 17.36 10.79
N HIS A 213 6.64 17.34 9.61
CA HIS A 213 7.25 16.73 8.43
C HIS A 213 6.81 17.44 7.12
N PRO A 214 7.25 18.70 6.89
CA PRO A 214 6.76 19.52 5.77
C PRO A 214 7.06 18.90 4.39
N MET A 215 8.11 18.08 4.25
CA MET A 215 8.36 17.38 3.00
C MET A 215 7.29 16.31 2.74
N ALA A 216 6.90 15.52 3.75
CA ALA A 216 5.77 14.57 3.62
C ALA A 216 4.46 15.31 3.34
N ASP A 217 4.22 16.45 3.99
CA ASP A 217 3.03 17.27 3.76
C ASP A 217 2.94 17.76 2.31
N GLY A 218 4.06 18.25 1.75
CA GLY A 218 4.11 18.69 0.35
C GLY A 218 3.91 17.56 -0.65
N ILE A 219 4.53 16.39 -0.39
CA ILE A 219 4.35 15.18 -1.22
C ILE A 219 2.89 14.72 -1.18
N ALA A 220 2.29 14.67 0.00
CA ALA A 220 0.90 14.24 0.18
C ALA A 220 -0.11 15.17 -0.52
N LEU A 221 0.09 16.49 -0.42
CA LEU A 221 -0.77 17.46 -1.12
C LEU A 221 -0.73 17.27 -2.63
N GLU A 222 0.47 17.17 -3.20
CA GLU A 222 0.61 16.94 -4.64
C GLU A 222 0.08 15.57 -5.06
N GLY A 223 0.28 14.53 -4.25
CA GLY A 223 -0.32 13.20 -4.47
C GLY A 223 -1.84 13.26 -4.55
N MET A 224 -2.50 13.99 -3.63
CA MET A 224 -3.95 14.20 -3.66
C MET A 224 -4.40 14.98 -4.90
N ARG A 225 -3.66 15.99 -5.33
CA ARG A 225 -3.98 16.75 -6.55
C ARG A 225 -3.94 15.85 -7.79
N ILE A 226 -2.89 15.06 -7.93
CA ILE A 226 -2.77 14.11 -9.05
C ILE A 226 -3.94 13.12 -9.04
N ILE A 227 -4.35 12.60 -7.88
CA ILE A 227 -5.49 11.68 -7.77
C ILE A 227 -6.79 12.38 -8.17
N ASN A 228 -7.02 13.62 -7.71
CA ASN A 228 -8.19 14.43 -8.10
C ASN A 228 -8.29 14.59 -9.62
N ASP A 229 -7.18 14.83 -10.29
CA ASP A 229 -7.15 15.10 -11.73
C ASP A 229 -7.26 13.82 -12.58
N TRP A 230 -6.72 12.69 -12.10
CA TRP A 230 -6.48 11.52 -12.96
C TRP A 230 -7.22 10.24 -12.58
N LEU A 231 -7.73 10.10 -11.35
CA LEU A 231 -8.34 8.83 -10.91
C LEU A 231 -9.55 8.44 -11.76
N LEU A 232 -10.46 9.39 -11.99
CA LEU A 232 -11.67 9.13 -12.80
C LEU A 232 -11.31 8.77 -14.24
N GLU A 233 -10.32 9.45 -14.82
CA GLU A 233 -9.83 9.13 -16.17
C GLU A 233 -9.21 7.73 -16.20
N ALA A 234 -8.36 7.38 -15.23
CA ALA A 234 -7.76 6.05 -15.14
C ALA A 234 -8.78 4.92 -15.00
N VAL A 235 -9.92 5.18 -14.35
CA VAL A 235 -11.01 4.21 -14.17
C VAL A 235 -11.85 4.11 -15.43
N ASN A 236 -12.25 5.24 -16.02
CA ASN A 236 -13.17 5.28 -17.16
C ASN A 236 -12.47 4.94 -18.48
N ASN A 237 -11.21 5.27 -18.61
CA ASN A 237 -10.36 5.02 -19.76
C ASN A 237 -9.07 4.30 -19.35
N GLY A 238 -9.20 3.04 -18.96
CA GLY A 238 -8.09 2.22 -18.45
C GLY A 238 -6.91 2.06 -19.41
N SER A 239 -7.06 2.39 -20.69
CA SER A 239 -5.99 2.39 -21.68
C SER A 239 -5.20 3.70 -21.74
N ASN A 240 -5.63 4.77 -21.05
CA ASN A 240 -4.92 6.03 -20.98
C ASN A 240 -3.63 5.87 -20.14
N VAL A 241 -2.50 5.73 -20.85
CA VAL A 241 -1.17 5.50 -20.26
C VAL A 241 -0.74 6.68 -19.39
N GLU A 242 -1.11 7.92 -19.74
CA GLU A 242 -0.79 9.09 -18.95
C GLU A 242 -1.53 9.08 -17.60
N ALA A 243 -2.83 8.78 -17.60
CA ALA A 243 -3.61 8.63 -16.37
C ALA A 243 -3.03 7.52 -15.48
N ARG A 244 -2.67 6.37 -16.07
CA ARG A 244 -2.01 5.26 -15.36
C ARG A 244 -0.68 5.68 -14.75
N GLN A 245 0.15 6.46 -15.49
CA GLN A 245 1.43 6.96 -14.98
C GLN A 245 1.23 7.89 -13.78
N ASN A 246 0.28 8.82 -13.88
CA ASN A 246 -0.03 9.75 -12.81
C ASN A 246 -0.51 9.01 -11.56
N MET A 247 -1.38 8.01 -11.71
CA MET A 247 -1.85 7.21 -10.58
C MET A 247 -0.74 6.40 -9.91
N LEU A 248 0.19 5.79 -10.67
CA LEU A 248 1.37 5.12 -10.09
C LEU A 248 2.24 6.11 -9.30
N THR A 249 2.46 7.30 -9.86
CA THR A 249 3.23 8.35 -9.18
C THR A 249 2.56 8.76 -7.88
N ALA A 250 1.24 9.01 -7.88
CA ALA A 250 0.49 9.41 -6.69
C ALA A 250 0.47 8.32 -5.60
N ALA A 251 0.43 7.04 -5.99
CA ALA A 251 0.53 5.90 -5.06
C ALA A 251 1.91 5.87 -4.37
N SER A 252 2.99 6.00 -5.14
CA SER A 252 4.36 6.07 -4.60
C SER A 252 4.56 7.30 -3.71
N MET A 253 3.92 8.44 -4.05
CA MET A 253 3.94 9.66 -3.22
C MET A 253 3.24 9.42 -1.88
N GLY A 254 2.07 8.79 -1.87
CA GLY A 254 1.34 8.43 -0.65
C GLY A 254 2.17 7.56 0.28
N SER A 255 2.77 6.50 -0.27
CA SER A 255 3.65 5.62 0.50
C SER A 255 4.90 6.33 1.02
N THR A 256 5.47 7.24 0.26
CA THR A 256 6.58 8.08 0.73
C THR A 256 6.14 9.02 1.85
N ALA A 257 4.97 9.61 1.75
CA ALA A 257 4.45 10.57 2.72
C ALA A 257 4.04 9.90 4.04
N PHE A 258 3.51 8.69 4.03
CA PHE A 258 3.03 8.02 5.23
C PHE A 258 4.13 7.57 6.22
N GLN A 259 5.41 7.82 5.92
CA GLN A 259 6.45 7.82 6.96
C GLN A 259 6.09 8.73 8.14
N LYS A 260 5.26 9.75 7.91
CA LYS A 260 4.73 10.62 8.95
C LYS A 260 3.68 9.93 9.82
N GLY A 261 2.97 8.95 9.29
CA GLY A 261 1.97 8.12 9.94
C GLY A 261 0.74 7.91 9.06
N LEU A 262 0.00 6.86 9.36
CA LEU A 262 -1.37 6.60 8.92
C LEU A 262 -2.34 6.86 10.07
N GLY A 263 -3.60 6.48 9.96
CA GLY A 263 -4.60 6.75 10.98
C GLY A 263 -5.75 5.73 11.00
N ALA A 264 -6.90 6.19 11.47
CA ALA A 264 -8.08 5.35 11.70
C ALA A 264 -8.68 4.75 10.43
N ILE A 265 -8.49 5.34 9.25
CA ILE A 265 -8.95 4.73 8.00
C ILE A 265 -8.29 3.36 7.84
N HIS A 266 -6.97 3.30 7.96
CA HIS A 266 -6.21 2.06 7.85
C HIS A 266 -6.44 1.12 9.03
N SER A 267 -6.45 1.64 10.27
CA SER A 267 -6.64 0.79 11.44
C SER A 267 -8.02 0.14 11.53
N LEU A 268 -9.08 0.76 11.01
CA LEU A 268 -10.39 0.13 10.86
C LEU A 268 -10.43 -0.86 9.68
N SER A 269 -9.67 -0.60 8.64
CA SER A 269 -9.64 -1.39 7.41
C SER A 269 -8.92 -2.74 7.60
N HIS A 270 -7.79 -2.77 8.28
CA HIS A 270 -6.97 -3.98 8.42
C HIS A 270 -7.71 -5.17 9.05
N PRO A 271 -8.44 -5.03 10.19
CA PRO A 271 -9.22 -6.12 10.76
C PRO A 271 -10.32 -6.64 9.83
N VAL A 272 -11.01 -5.74 9.15
CA VAL A 272 -12.07 -6.09 8.20
C VAL A 272 -11.50 -6.84 6.99
N ASN A 273 -10.32 -6.46 6.51
CA ASN A 273 -9.64 -7.20 5.44
C ASN A 273 -9.21 -8.60 5.91
N ALA A 274 -8.70 -8.71 7.13
CA ALA A 274 -8.20 -9.98 7.68
C ALA A 274 -9.35 -10.99 7.95
N LEU A 275 -10.46 -10.52 8.53
CA LEU A 275 -11.55 -11.39 8.97
C LEU A 275 -12.64 -11.58 7.92
N ASN A 276 -12.94 -10.56 7.12
CA ASN A 276 -14.04 -10.55 6.17
C ASN A 276 -13.59 -10.60 4.70
N ASN A 277 -12.27 -10.64 4.45
CA ASN A 277 -11.66 -10.71 3.12
C ASN A 277 -12.14 -9.62 2.14
N ILE A 278 -12.39 -8.41 2.65
CA ILE A 278 -12.76 -7.25 1.82
C ILE A 278 -11.49 -6.65 1.22
N HIS A 279 -11.58 -6.20 -0.04
CA HIS A 279 -10.46 -5.54 -0.70
C HIS A 279 -10.02 -4.30 0.09
N HIS A 280 -8.71 -4.18 0.37
CA HIS A 280 -8.14 -3.14 1.24
C HIS A 280 -8.53 -1.72 0.83
N GLY A 281 -8.27 -1.33 -0.41
CA GLY A 281 -8.60 0.01 -0.88
C GLY A 281 -10.11 0.30 -0.90
N LEU A 282 -10.96 -0.73 -1.05
CA LEU A 282 -12.40 -0.58 -0.94
C LEU A 282 -12.83 -0.24 0.49
N SER A 283 -12.29 -0.95 1.48
CA SER A 283 -12.60 -0.64 2.89
C SER A 283 -12.06 0.73 3.30
N ASN A 284 -10.86 1.12 2.85
CA ASN A 284 -10.34 2.47 3.06
C ASN A 284 -11.27 3.53 2.48
N ALA A 285 -11.78 3.33 1.26
CA ALA A 285 -12.75 4.23 0.65
C ALA A 285 -14.05 4.33 1.46
N ILE A 286 -14.54 3.21 2.01
CA ILE A 286 -15.74 3.18 2.84
C ILE A 286 -15.51 3.95 4.15
N PHE A 287 -14.44 3.68 4.88
CA PHE A 287 -14.18 4.29 6.18
C PHE A 287 -13.84 5.79 6.10
N MET A 288 -13.27 6.25 5.00
CA MET A 288 -12.71 7.60 4.84
C MET A 288 -13.65 8.72 5.32
N PRO A 289 -14.90 8.90 4.87
CA PRO A 289 -15.73 10.03 5.31
C PRO A 289 -16.14 9.92 6.78
N TYR A 290 -16.28 8.73 7.33
CA TYR A 290 -16.62 8.55 8.75
C TYR A 290 -15.45 8.93 9.66
N VAL A 291 -14.24 8.51 9.32
CA VAL A 291 -13.03 8.87 10.06
C VAL A 291 -12.75 10.37 9.97
N LEU A 292 -12.91 10.97 8.79
CA LEU A 292 -12.70 12.42 8.63
C LEU A 292 -13.68 13.22 9.47
N THR A 293 -14.97 12.87 9.42
CA THR A 293 -15.98 13.58 10.22
C THR A 293 -15.79 13.35 11.73
N PHE A 294 -15.32 12.17 12.15
CA PHE A 294 -14.92 11.93 13.54
C PHE A 294 -13.75 12.81 13.99
N ASN A 295 -12.77 13.03 13.12
CA ASN A 295 -11.58 13.81 13.40
C ASN A 295 -11.75 15.33 13.15
N LYS A 296 -12.92 15.81 12.69
CA LYS A 296 -13.18 17.19 12.20
C LYS A 296 -12.53 18.29 13.03
N ASP A 297 -12.74 18.26 14.33
CA ASP A 297 -12.29 19.30 15.28
C ASP A 297 -10.75 19.51 15.29
N VAL A 298 -9.97 18.50 14.93
CA VAL A 298 -8.50 18.57 14.93
C VAL A 298 -7.89 18.68 13.53
N ILE A 299 -8.64 18.36 12.47
CA ILE A 299 -8.12 18.37 11.09
C ILE A 299 -8.72 19.45 10.20
N GLU A 300 -9.80 20.13 10.60
CA GLU A 300 -10.55 21.06 9.74
C GLU A 300 -9.64 22.08 9.02
N LYS A 301 -8.69 22.68 9.74
CA LYS A 301 -7.74 23.64 9.15
C LYS A 301 -6.82 23.00 8.08
N LYS A 302 -6.49 21.72 8.24
CA LYS A 302 -5.70 20.98 7.23
C LYS A 302 -6.57 20.66 6.02
N ILE A 303 -7.82 20.27 6.24
CA ILE A 303 -8.78 19.96 5.15
C ILE A 303 -9.06 21.21 4.31
N ILE A 304 -9.25 22.39 4.91
CA ILE A 304 -9.41 23.64 4.15
C ILE A 304 -8.20 23.91 3.24
N LYS A 305 -6.97 23.68 3.73
CA LYS A 305 -5.76 23.83 2.92
C LYS A 305 -5.69 22.81 1.78
N ILE A 306 -6.17 21.59 1.99
CA ILE A 306 -6.29 20.61 0.90
C ILE A 306 -7.28 21.12 -0.14
N CYS A 307 -8.45 21.61 0.28
CA CYS A 307 -9.47 22.14 -0.65
C CYS A 307 -8.91 23.28 -1.51
N ASP A 308 -8.21 24.23 -0.91
CA ASP A 308 -7.55 25.33 -1.62
C ASP A 308 -6.51 24.80 -2.63
N TYR A 309 -5.71 23.83 -2.23
CA TYR A 309 -4.66 23.24 -3.08
C TYR A 309 -5.23 22.43 -4.25
N LEU A 310 -6.36 21.75 -4.03
CA LEU A 310 -7.07 20.98 -5.06
C LEU A 310 -8.01 21.87 -5.91
N GLU A 311 -8.10 23.16 -5.61
CA GLU A 311 -8.99 24.10 -6.28
C GLU A 311 -10.46 23.64 -6.29
N LEU A 312 -10.94 23.09 -5.18
CA LEU A 312 -12.32 22.64 -5.04
C LEU A 312 -13.27 23.84 -4.99
N ASN A 313 -14.47 23.70 -5.58
CA ASN A 313 -15.48 24.77 -5.62
C ASN A 313 -15.96 25.23 -4.22
N ASP A 314 -16.02 24.33 -3.25
CA ASP A 314 -16.38 24.59 -1.87
C ASP A 314 -15.21 24.24 -0.94
N CYS A 315 -14.44 25.25 -0.54
CA CYS A 315 -13.28 25.12 0.34
C CYS A 315 -13.67 25.14 1.83
N SER A 316 -14.75 24.44 2.17
CA SER A 316 -15.14 24.13 3.54
C SER A 316 -14.86 22.66 3.89
N PHE A 317 -14.90 22.33 5.20
CA PHE A 317 -14.81 20.93 5.61
C PHE A 317 -15.93 20.09 5.00
N ASP A 318 -17.16 20.60 5.02
CA ASP A 318 -18.34 19.89 4.49
C ASP A 318 -18.24 19.78 2.95
N GLY A 319 -17.70 20.79 2.28
CA GLY A 319 -17.38 20.76 0.84
C GLY A 319 -16.39 19.64 0.49
N PHE A 320 -15.35 19.44 1.30
CA PHE A 320 -14.41 18.34 1.13
C PHE A 320 -15.06 16.97 1.33
N ILE A 321 -15.89 16.81 2.37
CA ILE A 321 -16.64 15.57 2.58
C ILE A 321 -17.56 15.28 1.40
N ASN A 322 -18.27 16.29 0.88
CA ASN A 322 -19.13 16.14 -0.30
C ASN A 322 -18.31 15.73 -1.54
N TRP A 323 -17.10 16.31 -1.73
CA TRP A 323 -16.20 15.90 -2.81
C TRP A 323 -15.81 14.42 -2.71
N ILE A 324 -15.45 13.93 -1.51
CA ILE A 324 -15.16 12.50 -1.28
C ILE A 324 -16.37 11.61 -1.60
N LEU A 325 -17.55 12.00 -1.14
CA LEU A 325 -18.78 11.24 -1.38
C LEU A 325 -19.14 11.20 -2.87
N ASP A 326 -19.00 12.32 -3.58
CA ASP A 326 -19.23 12.41 -5.02
C ASP A 326 -18.19 11.59 -5.81
N LEU A 327 -16.93 11.63 -5.42
CA LEU A 327 -15.88 10.81 -6.02
C LEU A 327 -16.21 9.32 -5.88
N ARG A 328 -16.56 8.87 -4.67
CA ARG A 328 -16.97 7.48 -4.42
C ARG A 328 -18.16 7.07 -5.26
N LYS A 329 -19.16 7.93 -5.37
CA LYS A 329 -20.34 7.69 -6.21
C LYS A 329 -19.99 7.55 -7.69
N LYS A 330 -19.10 8.42 -8.22
CA LYS A 330 -18.60 8.34 -9.60
C LYS A 330 -17.77 7.09 -9.87
N LEU A 331 -17.14 6.53 -8.82
CA LEU A 331 -16.38 5.29 -8.85
C LEU A 331 -17.20 4.03 -8.58
N ASP A 332 -18.53 4.15 -8.47
CA ASP A 332 -19.46 3.05 -8.15
C ASP A 332 -19.08 2.29 -6.87
N MET A 333 -18.69 3.03 -5.83
CA MET A 333 -18.28 2.44 -4.55
C MET A 333 -19.41 2.45 -3.52
N PRO A 334 -19.49 1.41 -2.66
CA PRO A 334 -20.46 1.34 -1.57
C PRO A 334 -20.36 2.56 -0.64
N HIS A 335 -21.51 3.03 -0.17
CA HIS A 335 -21.55 4.13 0.78
C HIS A 335 -21.26 3.67 2.20
N LYS A 336 -21.71 2.49 2.59
CA LYS A 336 -21.64 1.96 3.95
C LYS A 336 -21.09 0.54 3.98
N LEU A 337 -20.55 0.15 5.11
CA LEU A 337 -19.92 -1.16 5.31
C LEU A 337 -20.93 -2.31 5.21
N SER A 338 -22.19 -2.09 5.61
CA SER A 338 -23.26 -3.09 5.52
C SER A 338 -23.69 -3.44 4.07
N GLU A 339 -23.14 -2.77 3.06
CA GLU A 339 -23.32 -3.17 1.65
C GLU A 339 -22.32 -4.25 1.22
N VAL A 340 -21.28 -4.53 2.03
CA VAL A 340 -20.20 -5.48 1.73
C VAL A 340 -19.95 -6.51 2.83
N ILE A 341 -20.54 -6.32 4.02
CA ILE A 341 -20.48 -7.27 5.15
C ILE A 341 -21.88 -7.46 5.71
N ASP A 342 -22.29 -8.71 5.86
CA ASP A 342 -23.52 -9.04 6.58
C ASP A 342 -23.35 -8.76 8.08
N GLU A 343 -24.39 -8.26 8.76
CA GLU A 343 -24.37 -7.98 10.21
C GLU A 343 -23.98 -9.20 11.05
N LYS A 344 -24.38 -10.43 10.63
CA LYS A 344 -24.04 -11.68 11.31
C LYS A 344 -22.54 -12.02 11.31
N ASP A 345 -21.80 -11.50 10.32
CA ASP A 345 -20.35 -11.74 10.14
C ASP A 345 -19.52 -10.55 10.67
N PHE A 346 -20.18 -9.60 11.34
CA PHE A 346 -19.58 -8.38 11.84
C PHE A 346 -19.40 -8.41 13.36
N ASP A 347 -18.26 -8.90 13.83
CA ASP A 347 -17.89 -8.93 15.25
C ASP A 347 -17.31 -7.59 15.69
N LEU A 348 -18.20 -6.66 16.09
CA LEU A 348 -17.85 -5.30 16.47
C LEU A 348 -16.80 -5.23 17.58
N ASP A 349 -16.93 -6.09 18.60
CA ASP A 349 -16.02 -6.06 19.76
C ASP A 349 -14.61 -6.53 19.36
N ARG A 350 -14.53 -7.61 18.61
CA ARG A 350 -13.26 -8.14 18.11
C ARG A 350 -12.58 -7.15 17.15
N LEU A 351 -13.33 -6.66 16.17
CA LEU A 351 -12.83 -5.69 15.18
C LEU A 351 -12.30 -4.41 15.85
N SER A 352 -13.03 -3.88 16.85
CA SER A 352 -12.63 -2.66 17.55
C SER A 352 -11.34 -2.83 18.37
N LYS A 353 -11.17 -3.97 19.03
CA LYS A 353 -9.92 -4.29 19.74
C LYS A 353 -8.74 -4.43 18.78
N MET A 354 -8.94 -5.12 17.65
CA MET A 354 -7.91 -5.28 16.63
C MET A 354 -7.53 -3.92 16.01
N ALA A 355 -8.53 -3.09 15.70
CA ALA A 355 -8.30 -1.76 15.15
C ALA A 355 -7.53 -0.86 16.12
N LEU A 356 -7.85 -0.90 17.43
CA LEU A 356 -7.12 -0.11 18.42
C LEU A 356 -5.66 -0.56 18.55
N ALA A 357 -5.39 -1.86 18.43
CA ALA A 357 -4.05 -2.44 18.50
C ALA A 357 -3.25 -2.27 17.20
N ASP A 358 -3.88 -1.85 16.11
CA ASP A 358 -3.23 -1.67 14.83
C ASP A 358 -2.16 -0.57 14.87
N PRO A 359 -0.96 -0.79 14.32
CA PRO A 359 0.11 0.22 14.32
C PRO A 359 -0.29 1.56 13.69
N SER A 360 -1.19 1.58 12.70
CA SER A 360 -1.67 2.79 12.04
C SER A 360 -2.43 3.74 13.00
N THR A 361 -2.99 3.19 14.09
CA THR A 361 -3.75 3.96 15.08
C THR A 361 -2.92 5.07 15.72
N GLY A 362 -1.61 4.82 15.92
CA GLY A 362 -0.69 5.79 16.52
C GLY A 362 -0.49 7.07 15.71
N GLY A 363 -0.76 7.05 14.41
CA GLY A 363 -0.67 8.22 13.52
C GLY A 363 -1.98 8.99 13.34
N ASN A 364 -3.09 8.54 13.97
CA ASN A 364 -4.35 9.30 13.92
C ASN A 364 -4.21 10.66 14.63
N PRO A 365 -4.78 11.75 14.08
CA PRO A 365 -4.67 13.08 14.68
C PRO A 365 -5.30 13.22 16.07
N LYS A 366 -6.31 12.40 16.39
CA LYS A 366 -6.85 12.21 17.75
C LYS A 366 -6.31 10.92 18.36
N LYS A 367 -6.02 10.95 19.66
CA LYS A 367 -5.80 9.71 20.42
C LYS A 367 -7.12 8.94 20.48
N LEU A 368 -7.08 7.68 20.12
CA LEU A 368 -8.26 6.83 19.99
C LEU A 368 -8.38 5.84 21.17
N THR A 369 -9.62 5.48 21.48
CA THR A 369 -10.01 4.45 22.44
C THR A 369 -10.79 3.34 21.72
N GLU A 370 -11.00 2.18 22.40
CA GLU A 370 -11.84 1.12 21.85
C GLU A 370 -13.29 1.60 21.61
N ALA A 371 -13.80 2.48 22.46
CA ALA A 371 -15.13 3.07 22.27
C ALA A 371 -15.21 3.93 21.01
N ASP A 372 -14.15 4.66 20.68
CA ASP A 372 -14.08 5.46 19.44
C ASP A 372 -14.06 4.55 18.20
N MET A 373 -13.33 3.43 18.25
CA MET A 373 -13.33 2.44 17.16
C MET A 373 -14.72 1.85 16.96
N LYS A 374 -15.42 1.48 18.05
CA LYS A 374 -16.80 0.98 18.00
C LYS A 374 -17.76 1.97 17.35
N ILE A 375 -17.69 3.23 17.75
CA ILE A 375 -18.56 4.27 17.20
C ILE A 375 -18.29 4.48 15.72
N MET A 376 -17.02 4.56 15.28
CA MET A 376 -16.68 4.70 13.86
C MET A 376 -17.16 3.49 13.03
N TYR A 377 -17.02 2.27 13.53
CA TYR A 377 -17.59 1.08 12.87
C TYR A 377 -19.12 1.15 12.78
N GLN A 378 -19.82 1.52 13.85
CA GLN A 378 -21.29 1.65 13.85
C GLN A 378 -21.78 2.72 12.86
N HIS A 379 -21.07 3.85 12.77
CA HIS A 379 -21.35 4.90 11.79
C HIS A 379 -21.15 4.38 10.35
N SER A 380 -20.07 3.67 10.09
CA SER A 380 -19.78 3.10 8.77
C SER A 380 -20.78 2.00 8.38
N MET A 381 -21.26 1.20 9.34
CA MET A 381 -22.33 0.22 9.10
C MET A 381 -23.67 0.88 8.76
N SER A 382 -24.02 1.95 9.48
CA SER A 382 -25.29 2.65 9.30
C SER A 382 -25.31 3.63 8.13
N GLY A 383 -24.15 4.07 7.64
CA GLY A 383 -24.04 5.11 6.62
C GLY A 383 -24.23 6.55 7.14
N LYS A 384 -24.24 6.76 8.46
CA LYS A 384 -24.44 8.08 9.07
C LYS A 384 -23.09 8.72 9.40
N LEU A 385 -22.83 9.89 8.85
CA LEU A 385 -21.65 10.70 9.21
C LEU A 385 -21.79 11.30 10.62
N PHE A 386 -20.67 11.63 11.24
CA PHE A 386 -20.66 12.44 12.46
C PHE A 386 -21.09 13.88 12.14
N LYS A 387 -21.83 14.50 13.08
CA LYS A 387 -22.32 15.88 12.95
C LYS A 387 -21.29 16.89 13.47
#